data_3601dfd1d546abc861ca69c62d06cf40
#
_entry.id   3601dfd1d546abc861ca69c62d06cf40
#
_cell.length_a   1.000
_cell.length_b   1.000
_cell.length_c   1.000
_cell.angle_alpha   90.00
_cell.angle_beta   90.00
_cell.angle_gamma   90.00
#
_symmetry.space_group_name_H-M   'P 1'
#
loop_
_entity.id
_entity.type
_entity.pdbx_description
1 polymer ?
#
loop_
_entity_poly.entity_id
_entity_poly.type
_entity_poly.pdbx_seq_one_letter_code
_entity_poly.pdbx_strand_id
1 'polypeptide(L)' 'MEWKEHITVDPNVCHGKACIRGTRVMVSVILDNLAAGVEPEEILRDYPSLTREAIRAAIAYAADLAGERVVPLWA' A
#
# COMPACT_ATOMS: atom_id res chain seq x y z
N MET A 1 12.15 1.47 5.76
CA MET A 1 11.43 0.20 5.68
C MET A 1 11.61 -0.44 4.30
N GLU A 2 11.85 -1.73 4.25
CA GLU A 2 11.96 -2.44 2.98
C GLU A 2 10.59 -2.99 2.58
N TRP A 3 9.84 -2.20 1.83
CA TRP A 3 8.48 -2.57 1.45
C TRP A 3 8.42 -3.77 0.50
N LYS A 4 9.50 -4.06 -0.23
CA LYS A 4 9.54 -5.17 -1.18
C LYS A 4 9.33 -6.52 -0.52
N GLU A 5 9.59 -6.62 0.78
CA GLU A 5 9.34 -7.84 1.54
C GLU A 5 7.86 -8.06 1.83
N HIS A 6 7.05 -7.01 1.73
CA HIS A 6 5.63 -7.03 2.11
C HIS A 6 4.69 -6.91 0.94
N ILE A 7 5.19 -6.55 -0.22
CA ILE A 7 4.35 -6.29 -1.40
C ILE A 7 4.79 -7.18 -2.54
N THR A 8 3.82 -7.76 -3.22
CA THR A 8 4.07 -8.59 -4.39
C THR A 8 3.32 -8.03 -5.59
N VAL A 9 3.90 -8.22 -6.77
CA VAL A 9 3.25 -7.90 -8.05
C VAL A 9 3.32 -9.18 -8.88
N ASP A 10 2.22 -9.89 -8.94
CA ASP A 10 2.14 -11.19 -9.60
C ASP A 10 0.96 -11.15 -10.57
N PRO A 11 1.17 -11.49 -11.87
CA PRO A 11 0.09 -11.50 -12.85
C PRO A 11 -1.09 -12.38 -12.45
N ASN A 12 -0.87 -13.37 -11.60
CA ASN A 12 -1.90 -14.30 -11.15
C ASN A 12 -2.58 -13.88 -9.85
N VAL A 13 -2.14 -12.76 -9.27
CA VAL A 13 -2.70 -12.24 -8.01
C VAL A 13 -3.10 -10.79 -8.23
N CYS A 14 -4.35 -10.44 -7.89
CA CYS A 14 -4.89 -9.10 -8.04
C CYS A 14 -4.67 -8.52 -9.44
N HIS A 15 -4.72 -9.37 -10.45
CA HIS A 15 -4.56 -8.99 -11.86
C HIS A 15 -3.24 -8.26 -12.16
N GLY A 16 -2.18 -8.61 -11.45
CA GLY A 16 -0.87 -8.01 -11.64
C GLY A 16 -0.69 -6.68 -10.95
N LYS A 17 -1.66 -6.23 -10.16
CA LYS A 17 -1.53 -5.01 -9.36
C LYS A 17 -0.78 -5.31 -8.07
N ALA A 18 -0.10 -4.30 -7.54
CA ALA A 18 0.59 -4.44 -6.26
C ALA A 18 -0.38 -4.81 -5.16
N CYS A 19 -0.08 -5.85 -4.41
CA CYS A 19 -0.91 -6.25 -3.29
C CYS A 19 -0.04 -6.73 -2.14
N ILE A 20 -0.62 -6.77 -0.94
CA ILE A 20 0.10 -7.19 0.25
C ILE A 20 0.36 -8.69 0.16
N ARG A 21 1.63 -9.08 0.30
CA ARG A 21 2.07 -10.46 0.21
C ARG A 21 1.28 -11.36 1.16
N GLY A 22 0.83 -12.48 0.65
CA GLY A 22 0.04 -13.42 1.44
C GLY A 22 -1.44 -13.08 1.54
N THR A 23 -1.86 -12.00 0.87
CA THR A 23 -3.27 -11.57 0.86
C THR A 23 -3.71 -11.26 -0.56
N ARG A 24 -4.98 -10.93 -0.72
CA ARG A 24 -5.50 -10.37 -1.97
C ARG A 24 -5.91 -8.91 -1.81
N VAL A 25 -5.37 -8.25 -0.77
CA VAL A 25 -5.66 -6.84 -0.52
C VAL A 25 -4.67 -6.00 -1.32
N MET A 26 -5.19 -5.24 -2.27
CA MET A 26 -4.36 -4.36 -3.09
C MET A 26 -3.84 -3.19 -2.27
N VAL A 27 -2.61 -2.78 -2.58
CA VAL A 27 -2.01 -1.60 -1.95
C VAL A 27 -2.89 -0.37 -2.15
N SER A 28 -3.51 -0.22 -3.33
CA SER A 28 -4.40 0.91 -3.61
C SER A 28 -5.59 0.99 -2.65
N VAL A 29 -6.10 -0.16 -2.20
CA VAL A 29 -7.22 -0.18 -1.23
C VAL A 29 -6.78 0.46 0.08
N ILE A 30 -5.59 0.12 0.55
CA ILE A 30 -5.05 0.70 1.79
C ILE A 30 -4.86 2.21 1.62
N LEU A 31 -4.23 2.61 0.53
CA LEU A 31 -3.93 4.03 0.27
C LEU A 31 -5.21 4.85 0.12
N ASP A 32 -6.21 4.31 -0.57
CA ASP A 32 -7.50 5.00 -0.73
C ASP A 32 -8.20 5.21 0.59
N ASN A 33 -8.15 4.21 1.48
CA ASN A 33 -8.73 4.34 2.82
C ASN A 33 -8.02 5.42 3.62
N LEU A 34 -6.68 5.42 3.60
CA LEU A 34 -5.91 6.45 4.30
C LEU A 34 -6.20 7.85 3.74
N ALA A 35 -6.30 7.96 2.42
CA ALA A 35 -6.62 9.25 1.78
C ALA A 35 -8.00 9.75 2.16
N ALA A 36 -8.93 8.84 2.44
CA ALA A 36 -10.27 9.19 2.87
C ALA A 36 -10.36 9.49 4.37
N GLY A 37 -9.25 9.42 5.10
CA GLY A 37 -9.20 9.72 6.52
C GLY A 37 -9.52 8.54 7.42
N VAL A 38 -9.57 7.33 6.87
CA VAL A 38 -9.80 6.12 7.69
C VAL A 38 -8.56 5.84 8.52
N GLU A 39 -8.75 5.63 9.81
CA GLU A 39 -7.64 5.35 10.73
C GLU A 39 -7.07 3.94 10.51
N PRO A 40 -5.76 3.74 10.72
CA PRO A 40 -5.16 2.41 10.56
C PRO A 40 -5.85 1.31 11.36
N GLU A 41 -6.30 1.59 12.57
CA GLU A 41 -7.01 0.61 13.40
C GLU A 41 -8.29 0.13 12.73
N GLU A 42 -9.00 1.01 12.03
CA GLU A 42 -10.22 0.65 11.33
C GLU A 42 -9.91 -0.20 10.11
N ILE A 43 -8.84 0.13 9.39
CA ILE A 43 -8.39 -0.69 8.26
C ILE A 43 -8.07 -2.11 8.72
N LEU A 44 -7.37 -2.23 9.86
CA LEU A 44 -7.02 -3.55 10.40
C LEU A 44 -8.25 -4.34 10.84
N ARG A 45 -9.30 -3.67 11.29
CA ARG A 45 -10.56 -4.34 11.63
C ARG A 45 -11.29 -4.84 10.40
N ASP A 46 -11.30 -4.02 9.35
CA ASP A 46 -12.03 -4.36 8.11
C ASP A 46 -11.29 -5.42 7.29
N TYR A 47 -9.96 -5.46 7.41
CA TYR A 47 -9.12 -6.40 6.69
C TYR A 47 -8.22 -7.15 7.66
N PRO A 48 -8.77 -8.19 8.34
CA PRO A 48 -8.01 -8.88 9.40
C PRO A 48 -6.73 -9.57 8.96
N SER A 49 -6.54 -9.78 7.66
CA SER A 49 -5.31 -10.37 7.15
C SER A 49 -4.14 -9.38 7.10
N LEU A 50 -4.42 -8.09 7.31
CA LEU A 50 -3.38 -7.05 7.29
C LEU A 50 -2.73 -6.88 8.65
N THR A 51 -1.50 -6.37 8.63
CA THR A 51 -0.75 -5.99 9.81
C THR A 51 -0.39 -4.50 9.73
N ARG A 52 0.08 -3.94 10.83
CA ARG A 52 0.56 -2.55 10.82
C ARG A 52 1.74 -2.39 9.87
N GLU A 53 2.61 -3.39 9.79
CA GLU A 53 3.73 -3.39 8.85
C GLU A 53 3.26 -3.36 7.41
N ALA A 54 2.16 -4.03 7.10
CA ALA A 54 1.59 -4.01 5.76
C ALA A 54 1.13 -2.61 5.38
N ILE A 55 0.51 -1.89 6.33
CA ILE A 55 0.08 -0.51 6.09
C ILE A 55 1.28 0.39 5.87
N ARG A 56 2.33 0.23 6.68
CA ARG A 56 3.58 0.98 6.50
C ARG A 56 4.23 0.69 5.15
N ALA A 57 4.21 -0.58 4.75
CA ALA A 57 4.76 -0.98 3.45
C ALA A 57 4.01 -0.33 2.30
N ALA A 58 2.68 -0.23 2.40
CA ALA A 58 1.87 0.44 1.39
C ALA A 58 2.26 1.92 1.27
N ILE A 59 2.45 2.58 2.41
CA ILE A 59 2.85 3.98 2.44
C ILE A 59 4.26 4.14 1.86
N ALA A 60 5.21 3.26 2.24
CA ALA A 60 6.58 3.31 1.73
C ALA A 60 6.63 3.08 0.23
N TYR A 61 5.81 2.17 -0.28
CA TYR A 61 5.68 1.92 -1.71
C TYR A 61 5.21 3.19 -2.44
N ALA A 62 4.18 3.84 -1.91
CA ALA A 62 3.67 5.09 -2.49
C ALA A 62 4.72 6.19 -2.45
N ALA A 63 5.48 6.28 -1.36
CA ALA A 63 6.54 7.27 -1.22
C ALA A 63 7.63 7.05 -2.27
N ASP A 64 8.02 5.81 -2.52
CA ASP A 64 9.02 5.50 -3.54
C ASP A 64 8.52 5.87 -4.94
N LEU A 65 7.26 5.56 -5.25
CA LEU A 65 6.68 5.94 -6.53
C LEU A 65 6.64 7.46 -6.71
N ALA A 66 6.27 8.18 -5.66
CA ALA A 66 6.24 9.64 -5.69
C ALA A 66 7.66 10.22 -5.83
N GLY A 67 8.65 9.58 -5.19
CA GLY A 67 10.03 10.02 -5.24
C GLY A 67 10.70 9.81 -6.58
N GLU A 68 10.17 8.93 -7.42
CA GLU A 68 10.69 8.70 -8.77
C GLU A 68 10.36 9.84 -9.73
N ARG A 69 9.47 10.74 -9.32
CA ARG A 69 9.04 11.85 -10.16
C ARG A 69 9.52 13.16 -9.57
N VAL A 70 10.07 14.02 -10.43
CA VAL A 70 10.39 15.38 -10.04
C VAL A 70 9.14 16.21 -10.27
N VAL A 71 8.49 16.62 -9.18
CA VAL A 71 7.30 17.46 -9.26
C VAL A 71 7.68 18.85 -8.73
N PRO A 72 7.70 19.89 -9.58
CA PRO A 72 8.05 21.23 -9.10
C PRO A 72 6.87 21.86 -8.37
N LEU A 73 6.84 21.66 -7.05
CA LEU A 73 5.73 22.14 -6.22
C LEU A 73 5.70 23.65 -6.05
N TRP A 74 6.82 24.29 -6.36
CA TRP A 74 6.96 25.73 -6.21
C TRP A 74 6.91 26.49 -7.54
N ALA A 75 6.70 25.81 -8.61
CA ALA A 75 6.66 26.40 -9.95
C ALA A 75 5.31 27.02 -10.27
#